data_c0629f9fbf67219f7a0ad51a325e0491
#
_entry.id   c0629f9fbf67219f7a0ad51a325e0491
#
_cell.length_a   1.000
_cell.length_b   1.000
_cell.length_c   1.000
_cell.angle_alpha   90.00
_cell.angle_beta   90.00
_cell.angle_gamma   90.00
#
_symmetry.space_group_name_H-M   'P 1'
#
loop_
_entity.id
_entity.type
_entity.pdbx_description
1 polymer ?
#
loop_
_entity_poly.entity_id
_entity_poly.type
_entity_poly.pdbx_seq_one_letter_code
_entity_poly.pdbx_strand_id
1 'polypeptide(L)'
;MKPDHIHVFVDVPQTAASCDVVRTFKDISAIELFKAFPQLIQSYAGCGILWSRGYFVSTVIKIILRSRKMITDKEHKRHLKQFHKLSDRHILAAETDMSSSDIQKVVKLSNKIRKAGNELVGLMRKNYNQLMRTKKYRKLLFLYGNSKDKAKRKTYAKQLNEMQKAYNITWEYCRTSMIPIGKKYGVDAVFVLTKAEDIWRGIEKCLYGNGNAIHFSRYGELPCIRAKQINRGIPISVTDNKLHFKLGRMVFGIQVNDRFQQNEVDDVLSYLDESEILDDRAVSILIKDGYCIDTYRPCYATLVPRMIRGKYRVYLHLTIEGKAKPKYDKHGSPRHKFGKGI
;
A
#
# COMPACT_ATOMS: atom_id res chain seq x y z
N MET A 1 18.66 37.44 9.16
CA MET A 1 17.22 37.12 8.97
C MET A 1 16.53 37.44 10.29
N LYS A 2 15.50 38.25 10.29
CA LYS A 2 14.65 38.42 11.47
C LYS A 2 13.71 37.20 11.52
N PRO A 3 13.58 36.48 12.65
CA PRO A 3 12.62 35.42 12.80
C PRO A 3 11.20 36.00 12.73
N ASP A 4 10.41 35.51 11.79
CA ASP A 4 9.03 35.95 11.53
C ASP A 4 7.99 34.96 12.09
N HIS A 5 8.45 33.88 12.71
CA HIS A 5 7.60 32.81 13.26
C HIS A 5 8.22 32.16 14.48
N ILE A 6 7.38 31.53 15.31
CA ILE A 6 7.76 30.78 16.50
C ILE A 6 7.27 29.36 16.36
N HIS A 7 8.13 28.39 16.68
CA HIS A 7 7.76 26.98 16.83
C HIS A 7 7.51 26.67 18.29
N VAL A 8 6.32 26.18 18.60
CA VAL A 8 5.91 25.79 19.94
C VAL A 8 5.56 24.33 19.97
N PHE A 9 6.08 23.62 20.97
CA PHE A 9 5.74 22.23 21.23
C PHE A 9 4.84 22.17 22.45
N VAL A 10 3.65 21.59 22.27
CA VAL A 10 2.69 21.42 23.37
C VAL A 10 2.24 19.95 23.41
N ASP A 11 2.15 19.43 24.61
CA ASP A 11 1.51 18.14 24.87
C ASP A 11 0.06 18.41 25.28
N VAL A 12 -0.88 17.89 24.52
CA VAL A 12 -2.30 18.14 24.72
C VAL A 12 -3.09 16.83 24.70
N PRO A 13 -4.19 16.74 25.45
CA PRO A 13 -5.09 15.61 25.39
C PRO A 13 -5.59 15.35 23.96
N GLN A 14 -5.75 14.10 23.60
CA GLN A 14 -6.24 13.68 22.26
C GLN A 14 -7.64 14.25 21.92
N THR A 15 -8.39 14.71 22.91
CA THR A 15 -9.71 15.32 22.77
C THR A 15 -9.67 16.80 22.44
N ALA A 16 -8.50 17.45 22.54
CA ALA A 16 -8.36 18.89 22.31
C ALA A 16 -8.23 19.17 20.81
N ALA A 17 -9.09 20.03 20.27
CA ALA A 17 -8.96 20.48 18.89
C ALA A 17 -7.72 21.39 18.75
N SER A 18 -6.91 21.15 17.71
CA SER A 18 -5.68 21.92 17.46
C SER A 18 -5.93 23.43 17.36
N CYS A 19 -7.07 23.84 16.80
CA CYS A 19 -7.47 25.26 16.72
C CYS A 19 -7.67 25.91 18.09
N ASP A 20 -8.23 25.18 19.06
CA ASP A 20 -8.47 25.68 20.40
C ASP A 20 -7.17 25.81 21.20
N VAL A 21 -6.27 24.84 21.03
CA VAL A 21 -4.93 24.89 21.62
C VAL A 21 -4.15 26.11 21.10
N VAL A 22 -4.14 26.33 19.79
CA VAL A 22 -3.46 27.48 19.17
C VAL A 22 -4.10 28.79 19.57
N ARG A 23 -5.43 28.85 19.64
CA ARG A 23 -6.14 30.04 20.10
C ARG A 23 -5.73 30.40 21.56
N THR A 24 -5.85 29.43 22.45
CA THR A 24 -5.47 29.60 23.87
C THR A 24 -4.01 30.05 24.02
N PHE A 25 -3.09 29.42 23.26
CA PHE A 25 -1.69 29.83 23.27
C PHE A 25 -1.51 31.27 22.79
N LYS A 26 -2.13 31.67 21.69
CA LYS A 26 -2.04 33.02 21.14
C LYS A 26 -2.61 34.05 22.09
N ASP A 27 -3.76 33.76 22.71
CA ASP A 27 -4.43 34.68 23.62
C ASP A 27 -3.61 34.90 24.92
N ILE A 28 -3.19 33.80 25.56
CA ILE A 28 -2.40 33.89 26.80
C ILE A 28 -1.04 34.55 26.53
N SER A 29 -0.32 34.13 25.50
CA SER A 29 1.00 34.66 25.18
C SER A 29 0.95 36.13 24.76
N ALA A 30 -0.10 36.58 24.05
CA ALA A 30 -0.29 38.00 23.75
C ALA A 30 -0.50 38.83 25.02
N ILE A 31 -1.35 38.38 25.95
CA ILE A 31 -1.61 39.04 27.22
C ILE A 31 -0.31 39.16 28.00
N GLU A 32 0.44 38.10 28.18
CA GLU A 32 1.68 38.11 28.96
C GLU A 32 2.79 38.94 28.29
N LEU A 33 2.92 38.91 26.98
CA LEU A 33 3.88 39.71 26.22
C LEU A 33 3.54 41.20 26.29
N PHE A 34 2.29 41.61 26.22
CA PHE A 34 1.88 43.01 26.35
C PHE A 34 2.04 43.52 27.78
N LYS A 35 1.89 42.68 28.79
CA LYS A 35 2.21 43.03 30.18
C LYS A 35 3.71 43.26 30.40
N ALA A 36 4.53 42.31 29.85
CA ALA A 36 5.98 42.35 30.01
C ALA A 36 6.65 43.46 29.18
N PHE A 37 6.07 43.80 28.04
CA PHE A 37 6.61 44.75 27.07
C PHE A 37 5.53 45.72 26.57
N PRO A 38 5.10 46.70 27.38
CA PRO A 38 4.02 47.65 27.02
C PRO A 38 4.26 48.42 25.72
N GLN A 39 5.52 48.63 25.33
CA GLN A 39 5.90 49.29 24.08
C GLN A 39 5.45 48.52 22.83
N LEU A 40 5.19 47.23 22.94
CA LEU A 40 4.64 46.43 21.84
C LEU A 40 3.22 46.86 21.46
N ILE A 41 2.43 47.35 22.43
CA ILE A 41 1.08 47.85 22.19
C ILE A 41 1.12 49.01 21.20
N GLN A 42 2.11 49.91 21.35
CA GLN A 42 2.27 51.08 20.46
C GLN A 42 2.72 50.68 19.06
N SER A 43 3.57 49.66 18.94
CA SER A 43 4.05 49.13 17.63
C SER A 43 2.97 48.40 16.83
N TYR A 44 1.97 47.85 17.51
CA TYR A 44 0.82 47.17 16.95
C TYR A 44 -0.47 47.97 17.11
N ALA A 45 -0.34 49.32 17.32
CA ALA A 45 -1.44 50.23 17.47
C ALA A 45 -2.35 50.23 16.24
N GLY A 46 -3.55 49.77 16.42
CA GLY A 46 -4.61 49.74 15.44
C GLY A 46 -5.35 48.40 15.35
N CYS A 47 -4.76 47.28 15.66
CA CYS A 47 -5.44 46.01 15.61
C CYS A 47 -5.42 45.17 16.88
N GLY A 48 -4.63 45.53 17.89
CA GLY A 48 -4.57 44.80 19.19
C GLY A 48 -4.18 43.31 19.06
N ILE A 49 -3.67 42.91 17.91
CA ILE A 49 -3.39 41.54 17.60
C ILE A 49 -1.89 41.36 17.44
N LEU A 50 -1.26 40.64 18.36
CA LEU A 50 0.18 40.32 18.30
C LEU A 50 0.48 39.25 17.26
N TRP A 51 -0.40 38.28 17.13
CA TRP A 51 -0.23 37.11 16.26
C TRP A 51 -1.03 37.24 14.98
N SER A 52 -0.47 36.77 13.84
CA SER A 52 -1.23 36.64 12.59
C SER A 52 -2.42 35.69 12.77
N ARG A 53 -3.45 35.86 11.95
CA ARG A 53 -4.63 34.96 11.98
C ARG A 53 -4.29 33.52 11.55
N GLY A 54 -3.27 33.34 10.70
CA GLY A 54 -2.78 32.05 10.26
C GLY A 54 -1.97 31.31 11.31
N TYR A 55 -2.00 30.01 11.25
CA TYR A 55 -1.10 29.13 11.98
C TYR A 55 -0.88 27.87 11.15
N PHE A 56 0.25 27.23 11.38
CA PHE A 56 0.55 25.92 10.84
C PHE A 56 0.68 24.95 12.02
N VAL A 57 -0.13 23.90 12.03
CA VAL A 57 -0.01 22.81 13.00
C VAL A 57 0.58 21.63 12.26
N SER A 58 1.78 21.26 12.66
CA SER A 58 2.40 19.99 12.28
C SER A 58 2.49 19.13 13.52
N THR A 59 2.04 17.91 13.45
CA THR A 59 2.28 16.95 14.53
C THR A 59 3.79 16.81 14.73
N VAL A 60 4.22 16.66 15.99
CA VAL A 60 5.63 16.58 16.44
C VAL A 60 6.43 15.43 15.81
N ILE A 61 5.79 14.63 15.00
CA ILE A 61 6.34 13.51 14.26
C ILE A 61 7.66 13.83 13.55
N LYS A 62 7.77 15.00 12.89
CA LYS A 62 9.00 15.43 12.19
C LYS A 62 10.23 15.53 13.11
N ILE A 63 10.04 15.98 14.31
CA ILE A 63 11.14 16.27 15.25
C ILE A 63 11.53 15.04 16.04
N ILE A 64 10.55 14.26 16.46
CA ILE A 64 10.77 12.97 17.13
C ILE A 64 11.56 12.02 16.23
N LEU A 65 11.27 11.98 14.92
CA LEU A 65 11.97 11.11 13.97
C LEU A 65 13.42 11.51 13.69
N ARG A 66 13.76 12.81 13.77
CA ARG A 66 15.14 13.28 13.60
C ARG A 66 16.04 13.03 14.81
N SER A 67 15.46 12.96 16.00
CA SER A 67 16.21 12.82 17.26
C SER A 67 16.32 11.38 17.78
N ARG A 68 15.59 10.42 17.22
CA ARG A 68 15.55 9.03 17.71
C ARG A 68 16.55 8.12 17.03
N LYS A 69 17.08 7.18 17.83
CA LYS A 69 17.94 6.10 17.42
C LYS A 69 17.30 5.30 16.29
N MET A 70 18.00 5.14 15.18
CA MET A 70 17.54 4.33 14.05
C MET A 70 17.16 2.93 14.51
N ILE A 71 15.96 2.46 14.18
CA ILE A 71 15.54 1.08 14.44
C ILE A 71 16.28 0.11 13.51
N THR A 72 16.59 -1.08 14.00
CA THR A 72 17.20 -2.14 13.19
C THR A 72 16.23 -2.67 12.14
N ASP A 73 16.74 -3.20 11.02
CA ASP A 73 15.90 -3.82 9.98
C ASP A 73 15.02 -4.97 10.52
N LYS A 74 15.47 -5.67 11.57
CA LYS A 74 14.71 -6.73 12.21
C LYS A 74 13.52 -6.17 13.00
N GLU A 75 13.73 -5.09 13.74
CA GLU A 75 12.66 -4.38 14.47
C GLU A 75 11.68 -3.75 13.49
N HIS A 76 12.16 -3.08 12.46
CA HIS A 76 11.34 -2.52 11.39
C HIS A 76 10.41 -3.58 10.79
N LYS A 77 10.93 -4.73 10.35
CA LYS A 77 10.12 -5.84 9.82
C LYS A 77 9.10 -6.36 10.83
N ARG A 78 9.44 -6.39 12.12
CA ARG A 78 8.52 -6.82 13.18
C ARG A 78 7.39 -5.82 13.37
N HIS A 79 7.70 -4.52 13.39
CA HIS A 79 6.70 -3.45 13.54
C HIS A 79 5.77 -3.36 12.32
N LEU A 80 6.29 -3.41 11.09
CA LEU A 80 5.47 -3.49 9.89
C LEU A 80 4.51 -4.69 9.92
N LYS A 81 5.00 -5.86 10.33
CA LYS A 81 4.15 -7.05 10.45
C LYS A 81 3.05 -6.84 11.48
N GLN A 82 3.33 -6.17 12.58
CA GLN A 82 2.36 -5.82 13.60
C GLN A 82 1.35 -4.80 13.07
N PHE A 83 1.80 -3.76 12.41
CA PHE A 83 0.95 -2.75 11.76
C PHE A 83 -0.02 -3.38 10.76
N HIS A 84 0.47 -4.18 9.80
CA HIS A 84 -0.39 -4.88 8.84
C HIS A 84 -1.42 -5.82 9.50
N LYS A 85 -1.14 -6.30 10.69
CA LYS A 85 -2.07 -7.13 11.46
C LYS A 85 -3.17 -6.30 12.14
N LEU A 86 -2.89 -5.05 12.44
CA LEU A 86 -3.75 -4.16 13.23
C LEU A 86 -4.54 -3.18 12.37
N SER A 87 -3.95 -2.74 11.25
CA SER A 87 -4.57 -1.77 10.35
C SER A 87 -5.83 -2.33 9.67
N ASP A 88 -6.76 -1.45 9.38
CA ASP A 88 -7.80 -1.71 8.40
C ASP A 88 -7.18 -1.58 7.00
N ARG A 89 -7.41 -2.58 6.17
CA ARG A 89 -6.90 -2.58 4.80
C ARG A 89 -8.02 -2.98 3.87
N HIS A 90 -8.34 -2.09 2.95
CA HIS A 90 -9.39 -2.32 1.96
C HIS A 90 -9.07 -1.62 0.63
N ILE A 91 -10.01 -1.65 -0.28
CA ILE A 91 -9.85 -1.11 -1.63
C ILE A 91 -10.84 0.03 -1.81
N LEU A 92 -10.31 1.23 -2.04
CA LEU A 92 -11.05 2.34 -2.62
C LEU A 92 -11.18 2.08 -4.12
N ALA A 93 -12.38 1.77 -4.59
CA ALA A 93 -12.67 1.45 -5.98
C ALA A 93 -13.48 2.60 -6.62
N ALA A 94 -12.91 3.25 -7.64
CA ALA A 94 -13.56 4.35 -8.33
C ALA A 94 -13.39 4.24 -9.85
N GLU A 95 -14.33 4.77 -10.62
CA GLU A 95 -14.17 4.90 -12.06
C GLU A 95 -13.15 6.01 -12.38
N THR A 96 -12.33 5.81 -13.40
CA THR A 96 -11.36 6.83 -13.82
C THR A 96 -12.01 7.82 -14.77
N ASP A 97 -11.50 9.06 -14.79
CA ASP A 97 -11.91 10.11 -15.73
C ASP A 97 -11.17 10.07 -17.08
N MET A 98 -10.57 8.93 -17.39
CA MET A 98 -9.77 8.73 -18.61
C MET A 98 -10.56 9.02 -19.88
N SER A 99 -9.89 9.65 -20.86
CA SER A 99 -10.41 9.78 -22.21
C SER A 99 -10.61 8.41 -22.89
N SER A 100 -11.50 8.34 -23.89
CA SER A 100 -11.71 7.11 -24.67
C SER A 100 -10.39 6.61 -25.32
N SER A 101 -9.50 7.53 -25.74
CA SER A 101 -8.19 7.20 -26.27
C SER A 101 -7.29 6.52 -25.21
N ASP A 102 -7.28 7.04 -23.99
CA ASP A 102 -6.47 6.49 -22.90
C ASP A 102 -7.02 5.15 -22.41
N ILE A 103 -8.34 5.00 -22.34
CA ILE A 103 -8.98 3.70 -22.07
C ILE A 103 -8.51 2.65 -23.08
N GLN A 104 -8.46 2.98 -24.38
CA GLN A 104 -7.97 2.05 -25.41
C GLN A 104 -6.47 1.70 -25.20
N LYS A 105 -5.64 2.62 -24.77
CA LYS A 105 -4.23 2.33 -24.41
C LYS A 105 -4.14 1.37 -23.23
N VAL A 106 -4.97 1.55 -22.20
CA VAL A 106 -5.06 0.64 -21.04
C VAL A 106 -5.50 -0.76 -21.48
N VAL A 107 -6.54 -0.86 -22.32
CA VAL A 107 -7.02 -2.14 -22.88
C VAL A 107 -5.93 -2.84 -23.69
N LYS A 108 -5.21 -2.10 -24.54
CA LYS A 108 -4.07 -2.64 -25.31
C LYS A 108 -2.97 -3.15 -24.38
N LEU A 109 -2.62 -2.42 -23.33
CA LEU A 109 -1.62 -2.83 -22.34
C LEU A 109 -2.09 -4.10 -21.58
N SER A 110 -3.33 -4.15 -21.15
CA SER A 110 -3.91 -5.32 -20.49
C SER A 110 -3.84 -6.56 -21.39
N ASN A 111 -4.17 -6.41 -22.69
CA ASN A 111 -4.04 -7.50 -23.66
C ASN A 111 -2.58 -7.97 -23.86
N LYS A 112 -1.62 -7.05 -23.85
CA LYS A 112 -0.19 -7.40 -23.89
C LYS A 112 0.22 -8.20 -22.66
N ILE A 113 -0.22 -7.78 -21.47
CA ILE A 113 0.02 -8.52 -20.21
C ILE A 113 -0.61 -9.92 -20.25
N ARG A 114 -1.83 -10.05 -20.81
CA ARG A 114 -2.47 -11.35 -21.00
C ARG A 114 -1.65 -12.28 -21.90
N LYS A 115 -1.19 -11.78 -23.06
CA LYS A 115 -0.35 -12.55 -24.00
C LYS A 115 0.96 -12.99 -23.34
N ALA A 116 1.65 -12.08 -22.67
CA ALA A 116 2.88 -12.36 -21.93
C ALA A 116 2.63 -13.39 -20.81
N GLY A 117 1.55 -13.23 -20.06
CA GLY A 117 1.15 -14.17 -19.02
C GLY A 117 0.86 -15.56 -19.57
N ASN A 118 0.16 -15.67 -20.70
CA ASN A 118 -0.13 -16.95 -21.33
C ASN A 118 1.14 -17.67 -21.85
N GLU A 119 2.10 -16.92 -22.38
CA GLU A 119 3.39 -17.51 -22.79
C GLU A 119 4.13 -18.10 -21.58
N LEU A 120 4.18 -17.36 -20.45
CA LEU A 120 4.75 -17.89 -19.20
C LEU A 120 3.97 -19.11 -18.67
N VAL A 121 2.63 -19.06 -18.69
CA VAL A 121 1.79 -20.21 -18.31
C VAL A 121 2.13 -21.45 -19.14
N GLY A 122 2.31 -21.28 -20.46
CA GLY A 122 2.70 -22.38 -21.36
C GLY A 122 4.03 -23.01 -20.94
N LEU A 123 5.04 -22.19 -20.67
CA LEU A 123 6.35 -22.62 -20.20
C LEU A 123 6.26 -23.36 -18.85
N MET A 124 5.63 -22.73 -17.86
CA MET A 124 5.50 -23.30 -16.52
C MET A 124 4.66 -24.59 -16.50
N ARG A 125 3.59 -24.65 -17.31
CA ARG A 125 2.75 -25.84 -17.44
C ARG A 125 3.51 -27.01 -18.05
N LYS A 126 4.37 -26.75 -19.05
CA LYS A 126 5.25 -27.78 -19.63
C LYS A 126 6.16 -28.38 -18.56
N ASN A 127 6.86 -27.52 -17.80
CA ASN A 127 7.77 -27.93 -16.74
C ASN A 127 7.02 -28.68 -15.61
N TYR A 128 5.87 -28.17 -15.18
CA TYR A 128 5.01 -28.80 -14.19
C TYR A 128 4.57 -30.21 -14.62
N ASN A 129 4.11 -30.37 -15.85
CA ASN A 129 3.68 -31.67 -16.37
C ASN A 129 4.84 -32.66 -16.45
N GLN A 130 6.05 -32.21 -16.80
CA GLN A 130 7.24 -33.06 -16.80
C GLN A 130 7.58 -33.54 -15.38
N LEU A 131 7.56 -32.60 -14.38
CA LEU A 131 7.78 -32.94 -12.98
C LEU A 131 6.75 -33.97 -12.48
N MET A 132 5.46 -33.73 -12.74
CA MET A 132 4.37 -34.61 -12.29
C MET A 132 4.38 -36.00 -12.95
N ARG A 133 4.97 -36.16 -14.13
CA ARG A 133 5.16 -37.49 -14.80
C ARG A 133 6.25 -38.33 -14.10
N THR A 134 7.14 -37.69 -13.30
CA THR A 134 8.26 -38.36 -12.66
C THR A 134 7.77 -39.27 -11.52
N LYS A 135 7.96 -40.57 -11.63
CA LYS A 135 7.57 -41.56 -10.61
C LYS A 135 8.15 -41.22 -9.22
N LYS A 136 9.43 -40.81 -9.18
CA LYS A 136 10.12 -40.40 -7.92
C LYS A 136 9.42 -39.25 -7.26
N TYR A 137 9.01 -38.22 -8.01
CA TYR A 137 8.33 -37.04 -7.45
C TYR A 137 6.98 -37.41 -6.82
N ARG A 138 6.17 -38.19 -7.54
CA ARG A 138 4.86 -38.66 -7.03
C ARG A 138 5.00 -39.51 -5.77
N LYS A 139 6.00 -40.41 -5.73
CA LYS A 139 6.32 -41.19 -4.52
C LYS A 139 6.69 -40.30 -3.33
N LEU A 140 7.54 -39.29 -3.56
CA LEU A 140 7.93 -38.32 -2.52
C LEU A 140 6.74 -37.51 -2.02
N LEU A 141 5.85 -37.04 -2.90
CA LEU A 141 4.61 -36.36 -2.52
C LEU A 141 3.72 -37.22 -1.61
N PHE A 142 3.54 -38.48 -1.98
CA PHE A 142 2.77 -39.44 -1.16
C PHE A 142 3.40 -39.66 0.20
N LEU A 143 4.72 -39.87 0.27
CA LEU A 143 5.47 -40.04 1.53
C LEU A 143 5.41 -38.79 2.40
N TYR A 144 5.53 -37.60 1.80
CA TYR A 144 5.43 -36.33 2.48
C TYR A 144 4.04 -36.12 3.11
N GLY A 145 2.98 -36.42 2.35
CA GLY A 145 1.60 -36.28 2.81
C GLY A 145 1.24 -37.24 3.95
N ASN A 146 1.73 -38.48 3.92
CA ASN A 146 1.37 -39.53 4.87
C ASN A 146 2.32 -39.64 6.06
N SER A 147 3.46 -38.94 6.06
CA SER A 147 4.42 -39.03 7.18
C SER A 147 3.97 -38.20 8.38
N LYS A 148 3.84 -38.84 9.54
CA LYS A 148 3.62 -38.17 10.85
C LYS A 148 4.92 -37.67 11.47
N ASP A 149 6.07 -38.23 11.06
CA ASP A 149 7.38 -37.89 11.60
C ASP A 149 7.87 -36.56 10.99
N LYS A 150 8.10 -35.56 11.84
CA LYS A 150 8.57 -34.22 11.43
C LYS A 150 9.96 -34.26 10.76
N ALA A 151 10.88 -35.12 11.21
CA ALA A 151 12.22 -35.22 10.63
C ALA A 151 12.16 -35.81 9.20
N LYS A 152 11.40 -36.90 9.00
CA LYS A 152 11.17 -37.47 7.68
C LYS A 152 10.45 -36.50 6.75
N ARG A 153 9.43 -35.78 7.22
CA ARG A 153 8.76 -34.75 6.43
C ARG A 153 9.74 -33.65 5.96
N LYS A 154 10.63 -33.20 6.84
CA LYS A 154 11.64 -32.20 6.46
C LYS A 154 12.58 -32.73 5.39
N THR A 155 13.00 -33.99 5.46
CA THR A 155 13.85 -34.66 4.44
C THR A 155 13.10 -34.76 3.11
N TYR A 156 11.85 -35.23 3.10
CA TYR A 156 11.04 -35.32 1.89
C TYR A 156 10.77 -33.94 1.29
N ALA A 157 10.50 -32.90 2.08
CA ALA A 157 10.32 -31.54 1.62
C ALA A 157 11.60 -31.02 0.91
N LYS A 158 12.78 -31.30 1.46
CA LYS A 158 14.07 -30.95 0.83
C LYS A 158 14.22 -31.62 -0.55
N GLN A 159 13.97 -32.94 -0.63
CA GLN A 159 14.05 -33.67 -1.88
C GLN A 159 13.01 -33.20 -2.92
N LEU A 160 11.77 -32.87 -2.51
CA LEU A 160 10.75 -32.28 -3.36
C LEU A 160 11.22 -30.94 -3.93
N ASN A 161 11.78 -30.06 -3.08
CA ASN A 161 12.31 -28.76 -3.50
C ASN A 161 13.47 -28.89 -4.47
N GLU A 162 14.39 -29.86 -4.26
CA GLU A 162 15.48 -30.16 -5.18
C GLU A 162 14.95 -30.58 -6.55
N MET A 163 13.95 -31.46 -6.59
CA MET A 163 13.31 -31.85 -7.84
C MET A 163 12.58 -30.70 -8.52
N GLN A 164 11.85 -29.87 -7.78
CA GLN A 164 11.21 -28.67 -8.32
C GLN A 164 12.24 -27.72 -8.96
N LYS A 165 13.38 -27.51 -8.32
CA LYS A 165 14.50 -26.75 -8.89
C LYS A 165 15.02 -27.38 -10.19
N ALA A 166 15.28 -28.68 -10.20
CA ALA A 166 15.77 -29.39 -11.38
C ALA A 166 14.81 -29.31 -12.60
N TYR A 167 13.52 -29.20 -12.35
CA TYR A 167 12.51 -29.05 -13.39
C TYR A 167 12.09 -27.56 -13.61
N ASN A 168 12.82 -26.62 -13.07
CA ASN A 168 12.55 -25.19 -13.21
C ASN A 168 11.14 -24.78 -12.74
N ILE A 169 10.64 -25.42 -11.68
CA ILE A 169 9.40 -25.08 -10.99
C ILE A 169 9.74 -24.36 -9.69
N THR A 170 10.17 -23.11 -9.82
CA THR A 170 10.51 -22.22 -8.72
C THR A 170 9.99 -20.82 -9.00
N TRP A 171 9.74 -20.06 -7.94
CA TRP A 171 9.40 -18.64 -8.07
C TRP A 171 10.49 -17.86 -8.83
N GLU A 172 11.74 -18.14 -8.54
CA GLU A 172 12.87 -17.45 -9.18
C GLU A 172 12.89 -17.69 -10.69
N TYR A 173 12.69 -18.93 -11.14
CA TYR A 173 12.61 -19.25 -12.57
C TYR A 173 11.38 -18.59 -13.21
N CYS A 174 10.22 -18.62 -12.54
CA CYS A 174 9.01 -17.95 -13.01
C CYS A 174 9.24 -16.44 -13.19
N ARG A 175 9.85 -15.81 -12.22
CA ARG A 175 10.17 -14.38 -12.22
C ARG A 175 11.18 -13.99 -13.30
N THR A 176 12.29 -14.72 -13.39
CA THR A 176 13.37 -14.43 -14.37
C THR A 176 12.91 -14.70 -15.81
N SER A 177 12.12 -15.74 -16.04
CA SER A 177 11.55 -16.02 -17.36
C SER A 177 10.54 -14.98 -17.82
N MET A 178 9.83 -14.32 -16.88
CA MET A 178 8.83 -13.32 -17.25
C MET A 178 9.42 -12.03 -17.78
N ILE A 179 10.65 -11.67 -17.39
CA ILE A 179 11.30 -10.42 -17.80
C ILE A 179 11.51 -10.36 -19.33
N PRO A 180 12.18 -11.33 -19.98
CA PRO A 180 12.35 -11.32 -21.44
C PRO A 180 11.02 -11.46 -22.18
N ILE A 181 10.06 -12.23 -21.63
CA ILE A 181 8.72 -12.34 -22.21
C ILE A 181 8.03 -10.96 -22.18
N GLY A 182 8.07 -10.23 -21.06
CA GLY A 182 7.53 -8.89 -20.94
C GLY A 182 8.14 -7.92 -21.96
N LYS A 183 9.47 -7.94 -22.11
CA LYS A 183 10.20 -7.13 -23.09
C LYS A 183 9.75 -7.42 -24.52
N LYS A 184 9.55 -8.71 -24.88
CA LYS A 184 9.04 -9.15 -26.18
C LYS A 184 7.68 -8.51 -26.52
N TYR A 185 6.79 -8.37 -25.54
CA TYR A 185 5.48 -7.74 -25.71
C TYR A 185 5.47 -6.22 -25.46
N GLY A 186 6.61 -5.61 -25.15
CA GLY A 186 6.71 -4.18 -24.86
C GLY A 186 5.91 -3.81 -23.62
N VAL A 187 6.02 -4.61 -22.55
CA VAL A 187 5.39 -4.38 -21.25
C VAL A 187 6.47 -4.14 -20.19
N ASP A 188 6.28 -3.11 -19.39
CA ASP A 188 7.21 -2.80 -18.30
C ASP A 188 7.32 -3.94 -17.29
N ALA A 189 8.54 -4.15 -16.77
CA ALA A 189 8.85 -5.18 -15.80
C ALA A 189 7.97 -5.12 -14.54
N VAL A 190 7.60 -3.93 -14.10
CA VAL A 190 6.74 -3.73 -12.92
C VAL A 190 5.39 -4.45 -13.07
N PHE A 191 4.78 -4.37 -14.25
CA PHE A 191 3.47 -5.00 -14.49
C PHE A 191 3.58 -6.50 -14.77
N VAL A 192 4.59 -6.93 -15.53
CA VAL A 192 4.74 -8.35 -15.84
C VAL A 192 5.16 -9.15 -14.61
N LEU A 193 5.96 -8.60 -13.72
CA LEU A 193 6.36 -9.27 -12.48
C LEU A 193 5.16 -9.50 -11.53
N THR A 194 4.22 -8.58 -11.47
CA THR A 194 2.98 -8.81 -10.71
C THR A 194 2.12 -9.89 -11.35
N LYS A 195 2.10 -9.97 -12.68
CA LYS A 195 1.41 -11.08 -13.38
C LYS A 195 2.12 -12.42 -13.15
N ALA A 196 3.46 -12.44 -13.12
CA ALA A 196 4.22 -13.63 -12.77
C ALA A 196 3.88 -14.17 -11.38
N GLU A 197 3.66 -13.28 -10.40
CA GLU A 197 3.23 -13.70 -9.07
C GLU A 197 1.83 -14.34 -9.06
N ASP A 198 0.90 -13.80 -9.82
CA ASP A 198 -0.44 -14.39 -9.89
C ASP A 198 -0.38 -15.80 -10.51
N ILE A 199 0.48 -15.97 -11.52
CA ILE A 199 0.74 -17.27 -12.12
C ILE A 199 1.41 -18.21 -11.10
N TRP A 200 2.43 -17.72 -10.39
CA TRP A 200 3.12 -18.50 -9.37
C TRP A 200 2.20 -18.96 -8.25
N ARG A 201 1.32 -18.10 -7.75
CA ARG A 201 0.28 -18.48 -6.78
C ARG A 201 -0.63 -19.61 -7.29
N GLY A 202 -0.94 -19.60 -8.60
CA GLY A 202 -1.67 -20.68 -9.24
C GLY A 202 -0.87 -21.98 -9.23
N ILE A 203 0.44 -21.92 -9.52
CA ILE A 203 1.35 -23.07 -9.47
C ILE A 203 1.49 -23.60 -8.04
N GLU A 204 1.65 -22.74 -7.04
CA GLU A 204 1.71 -23.15 -5.63
C GLU A 204 0.45 -23.88 -5.18
N LYS A 205 -0.72 -23.43 -5.63
CA LYS A 205 -1.98 -24.16 -5.37
C LYS A 205 -1.97 -25.56 -5.99
N CYS A 206 -1.37 -25.72 -7.17
CA CYS A 206 -1.24 -27.04 -7.80
C CYS A 206 -0.17 -27.92 -7.11
N LEU A 207 0.89 -27.32 -6.54
CA LEU A 207 1.96 -28.06 -5.86
C LEU A 207 1.59 -28.49 -4.44
N TYR A 208 0.92 -27.61 -3.69
CA TYR A 208 0.76 -27.72 -2.22
C TYR A 208 -0.68 -27.59 -1.74
N GLY A 209 -1.62 -27.31 -2.62
CA GLY A 209 -3.02 -27.08 -2.30
C GLY A 209 -3.98 -27.91 -3.15
N ASN A 210 -5.20 -27.40 -3.31
CA ASN A 210 -6.28 -28.08 -4.03
C ASN A 210 -6.40 -27.62 -5.50
N GLY A 211 -5.32 -27.13 -6.10
CA GLY A 211 -5.33 -26.69 -7.49
C GLY A 211 -5.17 -27.89 -8.45
N ASN A 212 -6.08 -28.03 -9.41
CA ASN A 212 -6.06 -29.13 -10.37
C ASN A 212 -5.26 -28.83 -11.63
N ALA A 213 -5.16 -27.58 -12.05
CA ALA A 213 -4.46 -27.19 -13.28
C ALA A 213 -4.00 -25.73 -13.26
N ILE A 214 -2.96 -25.45 -14.06
CA ILE A 214 -2.52 -24.08 -14.35
C ILE A 214 -3.28 -23.62 -15.59
N HIS A 215 -4.05 -22.53 -15.49
CA HIS A 215 -4.95 -22.07 -16.54
C HIS A 215 -4.38 -20.90 -17.33
N PHE A 216 -4.66 -20.89 -18.63
CA PHE A 216 -4.47 -19.74 -19.50
C PHE A 216 -5.59 -18.71 -19.27
N SER A 217 -5.27 -17.43 -19.39
CA SER A 217 -6.30 -16.41 -19.50
C SER A 217 -6.99 -16.50 -20.87
N ARG A 218 -8.32 -16.46 -20.88
CA ARG A 218 -9.12 -16.61 -22.12
C ARG A 218 -8.94 -15.41 -23.05
N TYR A 219 -9.25 -15.61 -24.31
CA TYR A 219 -9.34 -14.49 -25.25
C TYR A 219 -10.45 -13.54 -24.81
N GLY A 220 -10.19 -12.22 -24.86
CA GLY A 220 -11.14 -11.22 -24.36
C GLY A 220 -11.07 -10.93 -22.86
N GLU A 221 -10.47 -11.78 -22.03
CA GLU A 221 -10.18 -11.44 -20.66
C GLU A 221 -9.15 -10.32 -20.59
N LEU A 222 -9.48 -9.31 -19.80
CA LEU A 222 -8.60 -8.15 -19.54
C LEU A 222 -8.03 -8.27 -18.12
N PRO A 223 -6.79 -8.80 -17.97
CA PRO A 223 -6.17 -8.83 -16.66
C PRO A 223 -5.96 -7.42 -16.11
N CYS A 224 -6.04 -7.31 -14.79
CA CYS A 224 -5.75 -6.07 -14.09
C CYS A 224 -4.28 -5.66 -14.31
N ILE A 225 -4.05 -4.36 -14.43
CA ILE A 225 -2.72 -3.77 -14.49
C ILE A 225 -2.39 -3.31 -13.08
N ARG A 226 -1.53 -4.07 -12.40
CA ARG A 226 -1.20 -3.83 -11.00
C ARG A 226 0.27 -3.45 -10.84
N ALA A 227 0.51 -2.42 -10.01
CA ALA A 227 1.83 -2.06 -9.54
C ALA A 227 1.88 -2.25 -8.02
N LYS A 228 2.88 -2.96 -7.50
CA LYS A 228 3.00 -3.22 -6.06
C LYS A 228 3.51 -2.05 -5.25
N GLN A 229 4.13 -1.10 -5.89
CA GLN A 229 4.71 0.07 -5.24
C GLN A 229 4.07 1.31 -5.82
N ILE A 230 3.64 2.20 -4.93
CA ILE A 230 2.97 3.44 -5.32
C ILE A 230 3.84 4.35 -6.19
N ASN A 231 5.16 4.31 -5.99
CA ASN A 231 6.11 5.14 -6.73
C ASN A 231 6.59 4.50 -8.04
N ARG A 232 6.15 3.28 -8.36
CA ARG A 232 6.53 2.56 -9.56
C ARG A 232 5.31 1.97 -10.26
N GLY A 233 5.18 2.28 -11.53
CA GLY A 233 4.12 1.79 -12.41
C GLY A 233 2.90 2.70 -12.45
N ILE A 234 2.24 2.98 -11.33
CA ILE A 234 1.08 3.88 -11.24
C ILE A 234 1.31 4.82 -10.04
N PRO A 235 2.23 5.80 -10.17
CA PRO A 235 2.46 6.77 -9.11
C PRO A 235 1.26 7.68 -8.89
N ILE A 236 1.14 8.16 -7.64
CA ILE A 236 0.11 9.10 -7.20
C ILE A 236 0.76 10.46 -7.01
N SER A 237 0.05 11.50 -7.39
CA SER A 237 0.37 12.90 -7.10
C SER A 237 -0.88 13.63 -6.63
N VAL A 238 -0.68 14.70 -5.89
CA VAL A 238 -1.74 15.60 -5.47
C VAL A 238 -1.59 16.90 -6.24
N THR A 239 -2.65 17.35 -6.88
CA THR A 239 -2.72 18.65 -7.56
C THR A 239 -4.13 19.21 -7.34
N ASP A 240 -4.23 20.49 -6.96
CA ASP A 240 -5.52 21.18 -6.69
C ASP A 240 -6.42 20.39 -5.72
N ASN A 241 -5.82 19.82 -4.68
CA ASN A 241 -6.47 18.99 -3.66
C ASN A 241 -7.22 17.78 -4.24
N LYS A 242 -6.70 17.22 -5.35
CA LYS A 242 -7.23 16.02 -6.01
C LYS A 242 -6.15 14.98 -6.21
N LEU A 243 -6.56 13.71 -6.14
CA LEU A 243 -5.67 12.59 -6.44
C LEU A 243 -5.52 12.42 -7.95
N HIS A 244 -4.29 12.46 -8.43
CA HIS A 244 -3.92 12.15 -9.78
C HIS A 244 -3.03 10.91 -9.83
N PHE A 245 -3.26 10.09 -10.84
CA PHE A 245 -2.55 8.85 -11.08
C PHE A 245 -1.86 8.91 -12.43
N LYS A 246 -0.69 8.33 -12.53
CA LYS A 246 0.09 8.34 -13.77
C LYS A 246 0.36 6.92 -14.27
N LEU A 247 0.10 6.69 -15.56
CA LEU A 247 0.48 5.46 -16.24
C LEU A 247 1.28 5.82 -17.52
N GLY A 248 2.61 5.66 -17.45
CA GLY A 248 3.49 6.15 -18.50
C GLY A 248 3.37 7.67 -18.66
N ARG A 249 2.85 8.15 -19.81
CA ARG A 249 2.60 9.57 -20.06
C ARG A 249 1.16 10.01 -19.78
N MET A 250 0.27 9.07 -19.47
CA MET A 250 -1.13 9.39 -19.16
C MET A 250 -1.24 9.83 -17.71
N VAL A 251 -1.97 10.92 -17.47
CA VAL A 251 -2.37 11.41 -16.15
C VAL A 251 -3.88 11.37 -16.11
N PHE A 252 -4.46 10.87 -15.03
CA PHE A 252 -5.91 10.73 -14.86
C PHE A 252 -6.29 10.84 -13.39
N GLY A 253 -7.50 11.24 -13.14
CA GLY A 253 -8.13 11.28 -11.82
C GLY A 253 -9.13 10.14 -11.62
N ILE A 254 -9.92 10.25 -10.57
CA ILE A 254 -11.02 9.34 -10.23
C ILE A 254 -12.32 10.10 -10.05
N GLN A 255 -13.42 9.43 -10.39
CA GLN A 255 -14.78 9.94 -10.14
C GLN A 255 -15.26 9.41 -8.80
N VAL A 256 -15.49 10.31 -7.86
CA VAL A 256 -16.04 9.98 -6.54
C VAL A 256 -17.56 10.04 -6.63
N ASN A 257 -18.24 8.97 -6.28
CA ASN A 257 -19.67 8.84 -6.49
C ASN A 257 -20.49 9.04 -5.21
N ASP A 258 -19.90 8.90 -4.04
CA ASP A 258 -20.60 9.02 -2.77
C ASP A 258 -19.71 9.63 -1.67
N ARG A 259 -20.37 10.03 -0.56
CA ARG A 259 -19.70 10.66 0.58
C ARG A 259 -18.69 9.74 1.27
N PHE A 260 -18.92 8.43 1.24
CA PHE A 260 -18.01 7.48 1.88
C PHE A 260 -16.69 7.42 1.11
N GLN A 261 -16.75 7.33 -0.22
CA GLN A 261 -15.56 7.39 -1.07
C GLN A 261 -14.84 8.74 -0.93
N GLN A 262 -15.58 9.85 -0.81
CA GLN A 262 -14.99 11.16 -0.61
C GLN A 262 -14.19 11.21 0.69
N ASN A 263 -14.74 10.72 1.79
CA ASN A 263 -14.03 10.66 3.08
C ASN A 263 -12.74 9.81 2.97
N GLU A 264 -12.76 8.70 2.23
CA GLU A 264 -11.57 7.89 2.01
C GLU A 264 -10.51 8.61 1.17
N VAL A 265 -10.94 9.38 0.17
CA VAL A 265 -10.07 10.23 -0.65
C VAL A 265 -9.44 11.33 0.21
N ASP A 266 -10.24 12.00 1.03
CA ASP A 266 -9.78 13.07 1.92
C ASP A 266 -8.77 12.55 2.95
N ASP A 267 -8.98 11.34 3.49
CA ASP A 267 -8.02 10.66 4.36
C ASP A 267 -6.69 10.36 3.65
N VAL A 268 -6.76 9.95 2.37
CA VAL A 268 -5.55 9.69 1.56
C VAL A 268 -4.84 11.00 1.22
N LEU A 269 -5.58 12.07 0.91
CA LEU A 269 -5.02 13.40 0.66
C LEU A 269 -4.29 13.92 1.90
N SER A 270 -4.94 13.87 3.06
CA SER A 270 -4.32 14.27 4.34
C SER A 270 -3.05 13.48 4.62
N TYR A 271 -3.06 12.17 4.36
CA TYR A 271 -1.85 11.34 4.49
C TYR A 271 -0.73 11.78 3.55
N LEU A 272 -1.05 12.10 2.29
CA LEU A 272 -0.05 12.49 1.30
C LEU A 272 0.53 13.88 1.57
N ASP A 273 -0.26 14.83 2.09
CA ASP A 273 0.23 16.14 2.54
C ASP A 273 1.19 16.00 3.73
N GLU A 274 0.90 15.06 4.63
CA GLU A 274 1.78 14.76 5.77
C GLU A 274 2.98 13.89 5.37
N SER A 275 2.89 13.12 4.27
CA SER A 275 3.80 12.01 3.92
C SER A 275 5.09 12.42 3.24
N GLU A 276 5.32 13.70 2.95
CA GLU A 276 6.70 14.15 2.75
C GLU A 276 7.61 13.74 3.94
N ILE A 277 6.98 13.19 5.00
CA ILE A 277 7.55 12.94 6.31
C ILE A 277 7.56 11.46 6.70
N LEU A 278 6.64 10.65 6.20
CA LEU A 278 6.39 9.30 6.70
C LEU A 278 6.81 8.22 5.69
N ASP A 279 8.09 7.85 5.70
CA ASP A 279 8.52 6.58 5.11
C ASP A 279 8.05 5.38 5.98
N ASP A 280 8.19 4.16 5.45
CA ASP A 280 7.82 2.94 6.18
C ASP A 280 8.54 2.77 7.53
N ARG A 281 9.72 3.38 7.71
CA ARG A 281 10.48 3.35 8.96
C ARG A 281 9.89 4.32 9.99
N ALA A 282 9.46 5.50 9.54
CA ALA A 282 8.77 6.47 10.36
C ALA A 282 7.45 5.90 10.90
N VAL A 283 6.66 5.28 10.04
CA VAL A 283 5.42 4.58 10.43
C VAL A 283 5.70 3.49 11.48
N SER A 284 6.78 2.72 11.31
CA SER A 284 7.15 1.67 12.28
C SER A 284 7.53 2.25 13.64
N ILE A 285 8.17 3.42 13.68
CA ILE A 285 8.53 4.11 14.92
C ILE A 285 7.27 4.59 15.63
N LEU A 286 6.34 5.20 14.90
CA LEU A 286 5.07 5.67 15.46
C LEU A 286 4.27 4.54 16.10
N ILE A 287 4.17 3.40 15.42
CA ILE A 287 3.46 2.23 15.95
C ILE A 287 4.13 1.69 17.22
N LYS A 288 5.47 1.68 17.27
CA LYS A 288 6.23 1.27 18.47
C LYS A 288 5.91 2.16 19.66
N ASP A 289 5.69 3.43 19.41
CA ASP A 289 5.43 4.42 20.47
C ASP A 289 3.94 4.59 20.81
N GLY A 290 3.08 3.70 20.27
CA GLY A 290 1.64 3.69 20.58
C GLY A 290 0.80 4.69 19.80
N TYR A 291 1.36 5.36 18.78
CA TYR A 291 0.58 6.27 17.93
C TYR A 291 -0.33 5.51 16.99
N CYS A 292 -1.59 5.92 16.91
CA CYS A 292 -2.53 5.48 15.88
C CYS A 292 -2.34 6.32 14.62
N ILE A 293 -2.43 5.69 13.45
CA ILE A 293 -2.53 6.41 12.19
C ILE A 293 -4.01 6.57 11.90
N ASP A 294 -4.50 7.81 11.97
CA ASP A 294 -5.92 8.13 11.79
C ASP A 294 -6.31 8.36 10.33
N THR A 295 -5.33 8.36 9.43
CA THR A 295 -5.51 8.52 8.00
C THR A 295 -5.23 7.22 7.25
N TYR A 296 -5.64 7.13 5.99
CA TYR A 296 -5.33 6.00 5.13
C TYR A 296 -4.12 6.28 4.25
N ARG A 297 -3.09 5.44 4.37
CA ARG A 297 -1.96 5.47 3.46
C ARG A 297 -2.28 4.66 2.19
N PRO A 298 -1.95 5.17 1.00
CA PRO A 298 -2.04 4.40 -0.22
C PRO A 298 -0.89 3.39 -0.30
N CYS A 299 -1.23 2.11 -0.58
CA CYS A 299 -0.25 1.03 -0.67
C CYS A 299 0.17 0.77 -2.12
N TYR A 300 -0.80 0.59 -3.00
CA TYR A 300 -0.60 0.40 -4.44
C TYR A 300 -1.90 0.58 -5.21
N ALA A 301 -1.76 0.95 -6.47
CA ALA A 301 -2.86 1.13 -7.39
C ALA A 301 -2.97 -0.04 -8.40
N THR A 302 -4.19 -0.35 -8.78
CA THR A 302 -4.51 -1.37 -9.79
C THR A 302 -5.54 -0.81 -10.75
N LEU A 303 -5.27 -0.84 -12.04
CA LEU A 303 -6.28 -0.53 -13.06
C LEU A 303 -7.02 -1.79 -13.48
N VAL A 304 -8.32 -1.71 -13.47
CA VAL A 304 -9.25 -2.80 -13.78
C VAL A 304 -10.07 -2.42 -15.01
N PRO A 305 -9.61 -2.75 -16.22
CA PRO A 305 -10.41 -2.52 -17.41
C PRO A 305 -11.56 -3.52 -17.46
N ARG A 306 -12.76 -3.04 -17.76
CA ARG A 306 -13.98 -3.84 -17.89
C ARG A 306 -14.74 -3.44 -19.14
N MET A 307 -15.45 -4.39 -19.73
CA MET A 307 -16.44 -4.11 -20.76
C MET A 307 -17.81 -4.07 -20.11
N ILE A 308 -18.48 -2.93 -20.18
CA ILE A 308 -19.81 -2.71 -19.61
C ILE A 308 -20.70 -2.16 -20.72
N ARG A 309 -21.78 -2.89 -21.03
CA ARG A 309 -22.74 -2.51 -22.08
C ARG A 309 -22.06 -2.14 -23.42
N GLY A 310 -21.09 -2.97 -23.85
CA GLY A 310 -20.36 -2.79 -25.11
C GLY A 310 -19.31 -1.69 -25.13
N LYS A 311 -19.10 -0.99 -24.01
CA LYS A 311 -18.07 0.06 -23.88
C LYS A 311 -17.02 -0.34 -22.86
N TYR A 312 -15.77 -0.05 -23.14
CA TYR A 312 -14.69 -0.22 -22.17
C TYR A 312 -14.73 0.91 -21.15
N ARG A 313 -14.61 0.54 -19.88
CA ARG A 313 -14.41 1.44 -18.74
C ARG A 313 -13.20 0.97 -17.95
N VAL A 314 -12.54 1.87 -17.27
CA VAL A 314 -11.39 1.56 -16.43
C VAL A 314 -11.69 2.03 -15.01
N TYR A 315 -11.55 1.11 -14.07
CA TYR A 315 -11.68 1.40 -12.65
C TYR A 315 -10.30 1.42 -12.02
N LEU A 316 -10.08 2.35 -11.14
CA LEU A 316 -8.95 2.34 -10.24
C LEU A 316 -9.35 1.61 -8.96
N HIS A 317 -8.57 0.64 -8.57
CA HIS A 317 -8.61 0.01 -7.26
C HIS A 317 -7.36 0.45 -6.50
N LEU A 318 -7.50 1.43 -5.63
CA LEU A 318 -6.46 1.90 -4.74
C LEU A 318 -6.54 1.10 -3.44
N THR A 319 -5.53 0.29 -3.16
CA THR A 319 -5.42 -0.37 -1.86
C THR A 319 -4.92 0.64 -0.85
N ILE A 320 -5.71 0.89 0.16
CA ILE A 320 -5.41 1.80 1.27
C ILE A 320 -5.31 1.03 2.59
N GLU A 321 -4.50 1.52 3.51
CA GLU A 321 -4.23 0.89 4.79
C GLU A 321 -4.01 1.94 5.87
N GLY A 322 -4.67 1.79 6.98
CA GLY A 322 -4.59 2.74 8.09
C GLY A 322 -5.70 2.50 9.10
N LYS A 323 -6.18 3.55 9.74
CA LYS A 323 -7.32 3.59 10.67
C LYS A 323 -7.63 2.24 11.32
N ALA A 324 -6.95 1.93 12.42
CA ALA A 324 -7.19 0.68 13.14
C ALA A 324 -8.63 0.65 13.65
N LYS A 325 -9.50 -0.15 13.03
CA LYS A 325 -10.85 -0.36 13.55
C LYS A 325 -10.80 -1.26 14.77
N PRO A 326 -11.47 -0.91 15.88
CA PRO A 326 -11.62 -1.81 17.00
C PRO A 326 -12.34 -3.09 16.53
N LYS A 327 -11.76 -4.25 16.79
CA LYS A 327 -12.48 -5.51 16.63
C LYS A 327 -13.34 -5.73 17.85
N TYR A 328 -14.58 -6.04 17.61
CA TYR A 328 -15.51 -6.41 18.67
C TYR A 328 -15.49 -7.94 18.87
N ASP A 329 -15.67 -8.36 20.10
CA ASP A 329 -15.89 -9.78 20.42
C ASP A 329 -17.37 -10.16 20.15
N LYS A 330 -17.70 -11.43 20.41
CA LYS A 330 -19.07 -11.94 20.22
C LYS A 330 -20.13 -11.28 21.12
N HIS A 331 -19.71 -10.50 22.12
CA HIS A 331 -20.56 -9.76 23.04
C HIS A 331 -20.61 -8.26 22.76
N GLY A 332 -20.01 -7.79 21.65
CA GLY A 332 -19.98 -6.38 21.27
C GLY A 332 -18.96 -5.54 22.04
N SER A 333 -18.09 -6.15 22.86
CA SER A 333 -17.01 -5.45 23.54
C SER A 333 -15.82 -5.26 22.61
N PRO A 334 -15.18 -4.05 22.58
CA PRO A 334 -14.03 -3.82 21.74
C PRO A 334 -12.87 -4.73 22.14
N ARG A 335 -12.38 -5.54 21.21
CA ARG A 335 -11.15 -6.32 21.41
C ARG A 335 -9.96 -5.38 21.23
N HIS A 336 -9.20 -5.19 22.30
CA HIS A 336 -7.91 -4.53 22.20
C HIS A 336 -7.02 -5.31 21.23
N LYS A 337 -6.69 -4.73 20.10
CA LYS A 337 -5.75 -5.31 19.13
C LYS A 337 -4.32 -5.37 19.67
N PHE A 338 -3.99 -4.49 20.59
CA PHE A 338 -2.74 -4.47 21.32
C PHE A 338 -2.93 -5.35 22.54
N GLY A 339 -2.19 -6.46 22.64
CA GLY A 339 -2.23 -7.33 23.79
C GLY A 339 -2.03 -6.51 25.09
N LYS A 340 -2.44 -7.10 26.22
CA LYS A 340 -2.31 -6.52 27.55
C LYS A 340 -0.97 -5.78 27.70
N GLY A 341 -1.03 -4.47 27.90
CA GLY A 341 0.13 -3.64 28.19
C GLY A 341 0.54 -2.74 26.99
N ILE A 342 -0.21 -1.72 26.75
CA ILE A 342 0.28 -0.37 26.43
C ILE A 342 -0.19 0.52 27.57
#